data_7e5a48a44ba8fcd5f755fc011b7cc851
#
_entry.id   7e5a48a44ba8fcd5f755fc011b7cc851
#
_cell.length_a   1.000
_cell.length_b   1.000
_cell.length_c   1.000
_cell.angle_alpha   90.00
_cell.angle_beta   90.00
_cell.angle_gamma   90.00
#
_symmetry.space_group_name_H-M   'P 1'
#
loop_
_entity.id
_entity.type
_entity.pdbx_description
1 polymer ?
#
loop_
_entity_poly.entity_id
_entity_poly.type
_entity_poly.pdbx_seq_one_letter_code
_entity_poly.pdbx_strand_id
1 'polypeptide(L)'
;MAYLKRLFIGSPMETKRLKHEKLPKWKALAVFSSDALSSVAYATEEILLVLMILGTSVFFYSLPIALAIVGLLVIVTLSYRQIIYAFPSGGGAYVVARDHINTTTSLVAGAALMIDYVLTVAVSISSAVAALTSAFPALLTWKVEIAVALVLLLMILNLRGITESATVFAYPTYLFIISVLVLIIAGGWKLYNEGWHGFNYANHATPEHFFASGYGVFILLRSFSSGCSAMTGVEAISNGVPSFRPNSSRNAAITMGWMSLLLGFMFLGITILSAGFGVTPAEHKTVISQIGSHVFGNSILFYIFQMITMLILVLAANTSFAGFPQLVSIIATDRYLPRSLAARGDRLVFSNGIILLSILAIILIIVFHGKTHSLIPLYAVGVFLSFTIGQYGMIKKIWKEKSKSNMATLSIIITGTIATGLVTIITVIAKFTHGAWLVIVAIPLIVVLFNKIHAHYETLAQQLKLDKSDRTETKEIVTPKVIIPISGISKVVDQSVQYAKSISDDITAITIVFAEEEEQKIRDKWYKLYPDIELKIMIHHHIL
;
A
#
# COMPACT_ATOMS: atom_id res chain seq x y z
N MET A 1 25.00 -3.47 -17.37
CA MET A 1 23.86 -2.85 -16.62
C MET A 1 22.57 -2.77 -17.42
N ALA A 2 22.56 -2.27 -18.67
CA ALA A 2 21.34 -2.12 -19.48
C ALA A 2 20.59 -3.45 -19.75
N TYR A 3 21.29 -4.56 -19.97
CA TYR A 3 20.70 -5.88 -20.22
C TYR A 3 20.00 -6.44 -18.96
N LEU A 4 20.62 -6.37 -17.80
CA LEU A 4 20.02 -6.78 -16.53
C LEU A 4 18.79 -5.92 -16.19
N LYS A 5 18.86 -4.60 -16.41
CA LYS A 5 17.72 -3.70 -16.24
C LYS A 5 16.55 -4.11 -17.15
N ARG A 6 16.80 -4.43 -18.42
CA ARG A 6 15.75 -4.94 -19.34
C ARG A 6 15.21 -6.31 -18.96
N LEU A 7 16.06 -7.20 -18.43
CA LEU A 7 15.63 -8.51 -17.96
C LEU A 7 14.69 -8.43 -16.75
N PHE A 8 15.01 -7.58 -15.77
CA PHE A 8 14.22 -7.47 -14.53
C PHE A 8 13.05 -6.47 -14.63
N ILE A 9 13.23 -5.34 -15.31
CA ILE A 9 12.24 -4.25 -15.37
C ILE A 9 11.45 -4.27 -16.70
N GLY A 10 12.04 -4.73 -17.80
CA GLY A 10 11.45 -4.73 -19.14
C GLY A 10 11.85 -3.50 -19.97
N SER A 11 11.33 -3.42 -21.21
CA SER A 11 11.54 -2.29 -22.11
C SER A 11 10.73 -1.06 -21.70
N PRO A 12 11.20 0.18 -21.96
CA PRO A 12 10.44 1.40 -21.71
C PRO A 12 9.06 1.40 -22.39
N MET A 13 8.07 2.00 -21.74
CA MET A 13 6.69 2.13 -22.26
C MET A 13 6.42 3.56 -22.72
N GLU A 14 5.64 3.69 -23.79
CA GLU A 14 5.19 5.01 -24.28
C GLU A 14 4.19 5.64 -23.31
N THR A 15 4.30 6.94 -23.04
CA THR A 15 3.42 7.70 -22.13
C THR A 15 1.94 7.64 -22.54
N LYS A 16 1.64 7.42 -23.82
CA LYS A 16 0.27 7.25 -24.33
C LYS A 16 -0.48 6.04 -23.73
N ARG A 17 0.25 5.04 -23.19
CA ARG A 17 -0.32 3.84 -22.55
C ARG A 17 -0.78 4.06 -21.12
N LEU A 18 -0.63 5.27 -20.56
CA LEU A 18 -1.11 5.66 -19.23
C LEU A 18 -2.65 5.68 -19.07
N LYS A 19 -3.42 5.50 -20.14
CA LYS A 19 -4.87 5.42 -20.01
C LYS A 19 -5.27 4.11 -19.34
N HIS A 20 -5.47 4.17 -18.02
CA HIS A 20 -5.98 3.05 -17.24
C HIS A 20 -7.38 2.64 -17.73
N GLU A 21 -7.57 1.34 -17.95
CA GLU A 21 -8.88 0.79 -18.23
C GLU A 21 -9.79 1.00 -17.01
N LYS A 22 -10.97 1.63 -17.22
CA LYS A 22 -11.95 1.84 -16.14
C LYS A 22 -12.59 0.50 -15.75
N LEU A 23 -12.54 0.18 -14.46
CA LEU A 23 -12.95 -1.11 -13.93
C LEU A 23 -14.48 -1.23 -13.75
N PRO A 24 -15.11 -2.32 -14.21
CA PRO A 24 -16.45 -2.66 -13.79
C PRO A 24 -16.48 -3.11 -12.34
N LYS A 25 -17.63 -3.02 -11.66
CA LYS A 25 -17.80 -3.32 -10.22
C LYS A 25 -17.19 -4.66 -9.77
N TRP A 26 -17.37 -5.72 -10.56
CA TRP A 26 -16.85 -7.05 -10.19
C TRP A 26 -15.32 -7.15 -10.24
N LYS A 27 -14.68 -6.54 -11.24
CA LYS A 27 -13.20 -6.46 -11.27
C LYS A 27 -12.69 -5.54 -10.15
N ALA A 28 -13.35 -4.42 -9.93
CA ALA A 28 -12.99 -3.48 -8.87
C ALA A 28 -13.14 -4.09 -7.48
N LEU A 29 -14.19 -4.90 -7.24
CA LEU A 29 -14.34 -5.67 -6.01
C LEU A 29 -13.12 -6.56 -5.78
N ALA A 30 -12.71 -7.32 -6.78
CA ALA A 30 -11.56 -8.21 -6.64
C ALA A 30 -10.24 -7.48 -6.40
N VAL A 31 -10.01 -6.34 -7.09
CA VAL A 31 -8.76 -5.58 -6.99
C VAL A 31 -8.65 -4.82 -5.67
N PHE A 32 -9.73 -4.13 -5.25
CA PHE A 32 -9.69 -3.25 -4.08
C PHE A 32 -10.12 -3.93 -2.78
N SER A 33 -10.70 -5.14 -2.82
CA SER A 33 -11.18 -5.84 -1.63
C SER A 33 -10.32 -7.04 -1.24
N SER A 34 -9.30 -7.40 -2.02
CA SER A 34 -8.45 -8.56 -1.72
C SER A 34 -7.78 -8.44 -0.36
N ASP A 35 -7.34 -7.24 0.03
CA ASP A 35 -6.74 -6.97 1.34
C ASP A 35 -7.78 -7.16 2.46
N ALA A 36 -8.93 -6.47 2.39
CA ALA A 36 -9.96 -6.61 3.40
C ALA A 36 -10.48 -8.06 3.53
N LEU A 37 -10.76 -8.75 2.41
CA LEU A 37 -11.29 -10.11 2.43
C LEU A 37 -10.28 -11.14 2.93
N SER A 38 -8.99 -10.94 2.66
CA SER A 38 -7.92 -11.84 3.12
C SER A 38 -7.74 -11.83 4.64
N SER A 39 -8.14 -10.74 5.32
CA SER A 39 -8.04 -10.60 6.77
C SER A 39 -8.85 -11.65 7.53
N VAL A 40 -9.88 -12.25 6.90
CA VAL A 40 -10.63 -13.39 7.44
C VAL A 40 -9.71 -14.57 7.78
N ALA A 41 -8.58 -14.71 7.09
CA ALA A 41 -7.64 -15.81 7.31
C ALA A 41 -6.93 -15.75 8.67
N TYR A 42 -6.81 -14.56 9.29
CA TYR A 42 -6.08 -14.38 10.56
C TYR A 42 -6.88 -13.68 11.66
N ALA A 43 -7.95 -12.94 11.34
CA ALA A 43 -8.63 -12.09 12.32
C ALA A 43 -9.25 -12.87 13.49
N THR A 44 -9.87 -14.02 13.24
CA THR A 44 -10.42 -14.89 14.30
C THR A 44 -9.29 -15.44 15.19
N GLU A 45 -8.17 -15.83 14.60
CA GLU A 45 -6.99 -16.30 15.33
C GLU A 45 -6.44 -15.24 16.28
N GLU A 46 -6.40 -13.98 15.85
CA GLU A 46 -5.96 -12.85 16.66
C GLU A 46 -6.86 -12.58 17.87
N ILE A 47 -8.17 -12.79 17.74
CA ILE A 47 -9.11 -12.75 18.88
C ILE A 47 -8.76 -13.84 19.88
N LEU A 48 -8.64 -15.08 19.39
CA LEU A 48 -8.43 -16.25 20.24
C LEU A 48 -7.05 -16.24 20.92
N LEU A 49 -6.00 -15.76 20.25
CA LEU A 49 -4.66 -15.61 20.84
C LEU A 49 -4.65 -14.69 22.05
N VAL A 50 -5.42 -13.61 22.02
CA VAL A 50 -5.52 -12.71 23.16
C VAL A 50 -6.38 -13.33 24.27
N LEU A 51 -7.49 -13.98 23.92
CA LEU A 51 -8.34 -14.68 24.89
C LEU A 51 -7.61 -15.84 25.58
N MET A 52 -6.67 -16.50 24.88
CA MET A 52 -5.87 -17.61 25.42
C MET A 52 -5.08 -17.23 26.69
N ILE A 53 -4.77 -15.95 26.88
CA ILE A 53 -4.10 -15.44 28.10
C ILE A 53 -4.93 -15.76 29.37
N LEU A 54 -6.25 -15.79 29.24
CA LEU A 54 -7.19 -16.10 30.33
C LEU A 54 -7.63 -17.58 30.32
N GLY A 55 -7.12 -18.37 29.37
CA GLY A 55 -7.48 -19.78 29.20
C GLY A 55 -8.63 -19.99 28.20
N THR A 56 -8.85 -21.26 27.83
CA THR A 56 -9.85 -21.66 26.83
C THR A 56 -11.30 -21.46 27.30
N SER A 57 -11.53 -21.37 28.60
CA SER A 57 -12.84 -21.14 29.18
C SER A 57 -13.53 -19.83 28.74
N VAL A 58 -12.74 -18.83 28.31
CA VAL A 58 -13.27 -17.52 27.88
C VAL A 58 -13.39 -17.39 26.35
N PHE A 59 -13.10 -18.44 25.58
CA PHE A 59 -13.15 -18.40 24.10
C PHE A 59 -14.56 -18.15 23.55
N PHE A 60 -15.61 -18.43 24.33
CA PHE A 60 -16.98 -18.08 23.94
C PHE A 60 -17.19 -16.58 23.73
N TYR A 61 -16.36 -15.71 24.36
CA TYR A 61 -16.41 -14.27 24.10
C TYR A 61 -15.94 -13.90 22.68
N SER A 62 -15.32 -14.81 21.93
CA SER A 62 -14.96 -14.57 20.53
C SER A 62 -16.15 -14.19 19.65
N LEU A 63 -17.33 -14.78 19.89
CA LEU A 63 -18.56 -14.48 19.15
C LEU A 63 -19.11 -13.07 19.44
N PRO A 64 -19.33 -12.64 20.69
CA PRO A 64 -19.72 -11.26 20.99
C PRO A 64 -18.71 -10.23 20.46
N ILE A 65 -17.41 -10.53 20.57
CA ILE A 65 -16.34 -9.66 20.04
C ILE A 65 -16.45 -9.55 18.51
N ALA A 66 -16.63 -10.68 17.82
CA ALA A 66 -16.80 -10.69 16.36
C ALA A 66 -18.05 -9.91 15.91
N LEU A 67 -19.15 -10.02 16.64
CA LEU A 67 -20.38 -9.25 16.39
C LEU A 67 -20.14 -7.74 16.59
N ALA A 68 -19.40 -7.35 17.63
CA ALA A 68 -19.04 -5.95 17.86
C ALA A 68 -18.16 -5.40 16.73
N ILE A 69 -17.20 -6.20 16.22
CA ILE A 69 -16.34 -5.84 15.08
C ILE A 69 -17.17 -5.69 13.80
N VAL A 70 -18.12 -6.58 13.53
CA VAL A 70 -19.01 -6.47 12.37
C VAL A 70 -19.92 -5.24 12.51
N GLY A 71 -20.41 -4.94 13.72
CA GLY A 71 -21.12 -3.68 13.98
C GLY A 71 -20.28 -2.45 13.65
N LEU A 72 -19.02 -2.44 14.08
CA LEU A 72 -18.06 -1.38 13.73
C LEU A 72 -17.80 -1.31 12.21
N LEU A 73 -17.67 -2.46 11.54
CA LEU A 73 -17.52 -2.54 10.08
C LEU A 73 -18.70 -1.89 9.36
N VAL A 74 -19.92 -2.12 9.81
CA VAL A 74 -21.12 -1.49 9.25
C VAL A 74 -21.06 0.04 9.42
N ILE A 75 -20.72 0.52 10.62
CA ILE A 75 -20.59 1.96 10.91
C ILE A 75 -19.55 2.61 10.00
N VAL A 76 -18.35 2.01 9.91
CA VAL A 76 -17.25 2.52 9.07
C VAL A 76 -17.65 2.50 7.59
N THR A 77 -18.28 1.42 7.11
CA THR A 77 -18.76 1.31 5.74
C THR A 77 -19.75 2.40 5.39
N LEU A 78 -20.73 2.66 6.26
CA LEU A 78 -21.72 3.72 6.03
C LEU A 78 -21.08 5.10 6.00
N SER A 79 -20.10 5.35 6.89
CA SER A 79 -19.35 6.60 6.92
C SER A 79 -18.49 6.77 5.65
N TYR A 80 -17.73 5.75 5.26
CA TYR A 80 -16.88 5.81 4.06
C TYR A 80 -17.67 5.92 2.74
N ARG A 81 -18.88 5.37 2.68
CA ARG A 81 -19.77 5.62 1.52
C ARG A 81 -20.05 7.12 1.34
N GLN A 82 -20.18 7.89 2.41
CA GLN A 82 -20.36 9.34 2.32
C GLN A 82 -19.08 10.03 1.82
N ILE A 83 -17.91 9.57 2.28
CA ILE A 83 -16.60 10.07 1.80
C ILE A 83 -16.45 9.80 0.29
N ILE A 84 -16.81 8.63 -0.20
CA ILE A 84 -16.79 8.26 -1.62
C ILE A 84 -17.61 9.23 -2.48
N TYR A 85 -18.79 9.64 -2.01
CA TYR A 85 -19.61 10.62 -2.74
C TYR A 85 -19.03 12.04 -2.66
N ALA A 86 -18.40 12.40 -1.55
CA ALA A 86 -17.83 13.74 -1.35
C ALA A 86 -16.49 13.94 -2.06
N PHE A 87 -15.74 12.86 -2.33
CA PHE A 87 -14.41 12.89 -2.95
C PHE A 87 -14.31 11.94 -4.15
N PRO A 88 -14.94 12.29 -5.30
CA PRO A 88 -14.92 11.44 -6.51
C PRO A 88 -13.53 11.27 -7.12
N SER A 89 -12.60 12.17 -6.81
CA SER A 89 -11.19 12.12 -7.24
C SER A 89 -10.33 11.12 -6.45
N GLY A 90 -10.94 10.41 -5.48
CA GLY A 90 -10.22 9.60 -4.50
C GLY A 90 -9.76 10.46 -3.33
N GLY A 91 -10.18 10.11 -2.14
CA GLY A 91 -9.93 10.92 -0.95
C GLY A 91 -9.29 10.09 0.16
N GLY A 92 -8.02 9.71 -0.01
CA GLY A 92 -7.26 9.18 1.12
C GLY A 92 -7.22 10.19 2.28
N ALA A 93 -7.10 9.70 3.50
CA ALA A 93 -7.11 10.53 4.72
C ALA A 93 -6.09 11.69 4.64
N TYR A 94 -4.96 11.50 3.95
CA TYR A 94 -3.97 12.55 3.71
C TYR A 94 -4.56 13.74 2.94
N VAL A 95 -5.21 13.48 1.78
CA VAL A 95 -5.77 14.52 0.91
C VAL A 95 -6.92 15.23 1.60
N VAL A 96 -7.82 14.47 2.22
CA VAL A 96 -8.97 15.02 2.97
C VAL A 96 -8.51 15.94 4.11
N ALA A 97 -7.49 15.52 4.86
CA ALA A 97 -6.94 16.32 5.95
C ALA A 97 -6.22 17.57 5.45
N ARG A 98 -5.44 17.48 4.35
CA ARG A 98 -4.75 18.60 3.73
C ARG A 98 -5.73 19.69 3.30
N ASP A 99 -6.81 19.31 2.63
CA ASP A 99 -7.74 20.24 2.01
C ASP A 99 -8.75 20.84 3.02
N HIS A 100 -9.07 20.12 4.10
CA HIS A 100 -10.17 20.51 5.00
C HIS A 100 -9.80 20.66 6.48
N ILE A 101 -8.65 20.16 6.94
CA ILE A 101 -8.23 20.30 8.35
C ILE A 101 -7.03 21.27 8.45
N ASN A 102 -5.83 20.74 8.31
CA ASN A 102 -4.57 21.49 8.27
C ASN A 102 -3.41 20.59 7.80
N THR A 103 -2.27 21.21 7.49
CA THR A 103 -1.07 20.54 7.00
C THR A 103 -0.52 19.53 7.99
N THR A 104 -0.43 19.87 9.28
CA THR A 104 0.14 18.96 10.30
C THR A 104 -0.67 17.69 10.41
N THR A 105 -2.01 17.79 10.47
CA THR A 105 -2.89 16.60 10.53
C THR A 105 -2.79 15.77 9.25
N SER A 106 -2.62 16.40 8.08
CA SER A 106 -2.41 15.65 6.83
C SER A 106 -1.10 14.87 6.84
N LEU A 107 -0.01 15.45 7.36
CA LEU A 107 1.27 14.76 7.49
C LEU A 107 1.20 13.59 8.47
N VAL A 108 0.46 13.73 9.57
CA VAL A 108 0.18 12.61 10.50
C VAL A 108 -0.59 11.50 9.80
N ALA A 109 -1.65 11.85 9.05
CA ALA A 109 -2.41 10.86 8.28
C ALA A 109 -1.55 10.19 7.19
N GLY A 110 -0.70 10.95 6.50
CA GLY A 110 0.24 10.43 5.51
C GLY A 110 1.26 9.46 6.11
N ALA A 111 1.85 9.81 7.26
CA ALA A 111 2.77 8.95 7.98
C ALA A 111 2.09 7.67 8.47
N ALA A 112 0.87 7.77 9.03
CA ALA A 112 0.08 6.62 9.47
C ALA A 112 -0.24 5.67 8.31
N LEU A 113 -0.69 6.19 7.16
CA LEU A 113 -0.95 5.39 5.95
C LEU A 113 0.33 4.77 5.36
N MET A 114 1.47 5.46 5.40
CA MET A 114 2.74 4.88 4.94
C MET A 114 3.12 3.67 5.79
N ILE A 115 3.02 3.78 7.12
CA ILE A 115 3.28 2.68 8.04
C ILE A 115 2.29 1.53 7.80
N ASP A 116 1.01 1.86 7.62
CA ASP A 116 -0.05 0.91 7.33
C ASP A 116 0.26 0.07 6.08
N TYR A 117 0.59 0.69 4.95
CA TYR A 117 0.94 -0.04 3.73
C TYR A 117 2.17 -0.96 3.89
N VAL A 118 3.20 -0.52 4.62
CA VAL A 118 4.39 -1.35 4.88
C VAL A 118 4.02 -2.55 5.73
N LEU A 119 3.22 -2.35 6.78
CA LEU A 119 2.74 -3.41 7.65
C LEU A 119 1.77 -4.35 6.95
N THR A 120 0.91 -3.85 6.05
CA THR A 120 0.03 -4.67 5.20
C THR A 120 0.84 -5.68 4.40
N VAL A 121 1.94 -5.26 3.76
CA VAL A 121 2.82 -6.20 3.05
C VAL A 121 3.42 -7.23 4.00
N ALA A 122 3.98 -6.79 5.12
CA ALA A 122 4.65 -7.67 6.07
C ALA A 122 3.68 -8.68 6.71
N VAL A 123 2.49 -8.23 7.14
CA VAL A 123 1.45 -9.08 7.74
C VAL A 123 0.88 -10.06 6.73
N SER A 124 0.47 -9.56 5.54
CA SER A 124 -0.17 -10.40 4.53
C SER A 124 0.79 -11.48 3.98
N ILE A 125 2.05 -11.14 3.73
CA ILE A 125 3.05 -12.12 3.29
C ILE A 125 3.39 -13.12 4.40
N SER A 126 3.54 -12.67 5.65
CA SER A 126 3.77 -13.58 6.79
C SER A 126 2.59 -14.53 6.98
N SER A 127 1.35 -14.04 6.85
CA SER A 127 0.14 -14.87 6.91
C SER A 127 0.02 -15.83 5.71
N ALA A 128 0.44 -15.41 4.51
CA ALA A 128 0.49 -16.27 3.33
C ALA A 128 1.45 -17.47 3.54
N VAL A 129 2.63 -17.19 4.11
CA VAL A 129 3.59 -18.23 4.45
C VAL A 129 3.08 -19.10 5.59
N ALA A 130 2.36 -18.55 6.58
CA ALA A 130 1.73 -19.33 7.65
C ALA A 130 0.65 -20.30 7.09
N ALA A 131 -0.16 -19.87 6.11
CA ALA A 131 -1.10 -20.75 5.41
C ALA A 131 -0.36 -21.86 4.65
N LEU A 132 0.72 -21.54 3.95
CA LEU A 132 1.55 -22.52 3.23
C LEU A 132 2.19 -23.53 4.17
N THR A 133 2.82 -23.08 5.26
CA THR A 133 3.49 -23.94 6.23
C THR A 133 2.52 -24.79 7.04
N SER A 134 1.28 -24.33 7.21
CA SER A 134 0.19 -25.13 7.80
C SER A 134 -0.17 -26.35 6.94
N ALA A 135 -0.03 -26.25 5.60
CA ALA A 135 -0.25 -27.36 4.68
C ALA A 135 1.03 -28.22 4.50
N PHE A 136 2.19 -27.58 4.52
CA PHE A 136 3.50 -28.20 4.28
C PHE A 136 4.47 -27.87 5.43
N PRO A 137 4.40 -28.59 6.56
CA PRO A 137 5.21 -28.29 7.76
C PRO A 137 6.73 -28.31 7.52
N ALA A 138 7.21 -29.08 6.53
CA ALA A 138 8.61 -29.13 6.12
C ALA A 138 9.17 -27.75 5.68
N LEU A 139 8.32 -26.82 5.28
CA LEU A 139 8.70 -25.48 4.87
C LEU A 139 8.83 -24.48 6.05
N LEU A 140 8.51 -24.90 7.27
CA LEU A 140 8.51 -24.03 8.44
C LEU A 140 9.88 -23.42 8.75
N THR A 141 10.96 -24.20 8.52
CA THR A 141 12.35 -23.74 8.69
C THR A 141 12.75 -22.61 7.73
N TRP A 142 12.07 -22.53 6.58
CA TRP A 142 12.36 -21.56 5.51
C TRP A 142 11.33 -20.43 5.44
N LYS A 143 10.52 -20.24 6.50
CA LYS A 143 9.40 -19.28 6.46
C LYS A 143 9.82 -17.85 6.16
N VAL A 144 10.97 -17.38 6.69
CA VAL A 144 11.47 -16.02 6.49
C VAL A 144 11.97 -15.85 5.06
N GLU A 145 12.74 -16.81 4.56
CA GLU A 145 13.30 -16.83 3.22
C GLU A 145 12.18 -16.86 2.15
N ILE A 146 11.16 -17.69 2.37
CA ILE A 146 9.97 -17.75 1.49
C ILE A 146 9.24 -16.41 1.51
N ALA A 147 9.05 -15.81 2.68
CA ALA A 147 8.39 -14.51 2.80
C ALA A 147 9.18 -13.41 2.05
N VAL A 148 10.50 -13.35 2.23
CA VAL A 148 11.37 -12.40 1.50
C VAL A 148 11.31 -12.66 -0.01
N ALA A 149 11.36 -13.91 -0.45
CA ALA A 149 11.26 -14.26 -1.86
C ALA A 149 9.92 -13.81 -2.48
N LEU A 150 8.80 -13.95 -1.76
CA LEU A 150 7.49 -13.48 -2.20
C LEU A 150 7.43 -11.94 -2.32
N VAL A 151 8.02 -11.20 -1.35
CA VAL A 151 8.10 -9.72 -1.45
C VAL A 151 8.95 -9.31 -2.67
N LEU A 152 10.10 -9.96 -2.90
CA LEU A 152 10.95 -9.70 -4.06
C LEU A 152 10.23 -10.03 -5.37
N LEU A 153 9.48 -11.12 -5.42
CA LEU A 153 8.65 -11.47 -6.57
C LEU A 153 7.62 -10.38 -6.86
N LEU A 154 6.86 -9.94 -5.83
CA LEU A 154 5.89 -8.86 -5.98
C LEU A 154 6.56 -7.54 -6.41
N MET A 155 7.72 -7.21 -5.85
CA MET A 155 8.49 -6.05 -6.26
C MET A 155 8.81 -6.09 -7.75
N ILE A 156 9.35 -7.21 -8.26
CA ILE A 156 9.70 -7.36 -9.67
C ILE A 156 8.46 -7.26 -10.57
N LEU A 157 7.35 -7.92 -10.20
CA LEU A 157 6.10 -7.88 -10.96
C LEU A 157 5.55 -6.43 -11.05
N ASN A 158 5.59 -5.69 -9.94
CA ASN A 158 5.14 -4.30 -9.89
C ASN A 158 6.08 -3.36 -10.65
N LEU A 159 7.40 -3.54 -10.56
CA LEU A 159 8.37 -2.77 -11.37
C LEU A 159 8.19 -3.00 -12.86
N ARG A 160 7.73 -4.17 -13.27
CA ARG A 160 7.39 -4.48 -14.68
C ARG A 160 6.07 -3.88 -15.15
N GLY A 161 5.24 -3.37 -14.22
CA GLY A 161 3.89 -2.90 -14.53
C GLY A 161 2.94 -4.03 -14.97
N ILE A 162 3.23 -5.30 -14.62
CA ILE A 162 2.43 -6.46 -15.02
C ILE A 162 1.12 -6.53 -14.22
N THR A 163 1.10 -5.87 -13.07
CA THR A 163 -0.01 -5.91 -12.11
C THR A 163 -1.25 -5.09 -12.53
N GLU A 164 -1.25 -4.52 -13.74
CA GLU A 164 -2.39 -3.72 -14.24
C GLU A 164 -3.58 -4.58 -14.73
N SER A 165 -3.44 -5.91 -14.85
CA SER A 165 -4.54 -6.76 -15.31
C SER A 165 -5.51 -7.10 -14.17
N ALA A 166 -6.53 -6.26 -13.97
CA ALA A 166 -7.61 -6.51 -13.01
C ALA A 166 -8.27 -7.89 -13.14
N THR A 167 -8.18 -8.51 -14.31
CA THR A 167 -8.71 -9.85 -14.57
C THR A 167 -7.88 -10.93 -13.84
N VAL A 168 -6.55 -10.78 -13.81
CA VAL A 168 -5.66 -11.72 -13.11
C VAL A 168 -5.95 -11.72 -11.60
N PHE A 169 -6.25 -10.56 -11.03
CA PHE A 169 -6.62 -10.42 -9.61
C PHE A 169 -8.01 -10.99 -9.29
N ALA A 170 -8.92 -10.97 -10.26
CA ALA A 170 -10.29 -11.40 -10.03
C ALA A 170 -10.39 -12.90 -9.72
N TYR A 171 -9.64 -13.74 -10.42
CA TYR A 171 -9.73 -15.20 -10.22
C TYR A 171 -9.39 -15.64 -8.79
N PRO A 172 -8.22 -15.32 -8.22
CA PRO A 172 -7.88 -15.75 -6.86
C PRO A 172 -8.84 -15.18 -5.80
N THR A 173 -9.29 -13.93 -5.97
CA THR A 173 -10.21 -13.30 -5.01
C THR A 173 -11.55 -14.03 -4.98
N TYR A 174 -12.14 -14.32 -6.13
CA TYR A 174 -13.40 -15.05 -6.18
C TYR A 174 -13.25 -16.51 -5.78
N LEU A 175 -12.14 -17.17 -6.13
CA LEU A 175 -11.84 -18.51 -5.65
C LEU A 175 -11.76 -18.56 -4.12
N PHE A 176 -11.13 -17.56 -3.50
CA PHE A 176 -11.08 -17.47 -2.03
C PHE A 176 -12.47 -17.28 -1.43
N ILE A 177 -13.26 -16.34 -1.94
CA ILE A 177 -14.63 -16.14 -1.46
C ILE A 177 -15.43 -17.45 -1.55
N ILE A 178 -15.42 -18.12 -2.70
CA ILE A 178 -16.14 -19.38 -2.91
C ILE A 178 -15.62 -20.45 -1.96
N SER A 179 -14.29 -20.60 -1.82
CA SER A 179 -13.70 -21.62 -0.96
C SER A 179 -14.06 -21.43 0.52
N VAL A 180 -14.08 -20.19 1.01
CA VAL A 180 -14.50 -19.90 2.39
C VAL A 180 -16.01 -20.09 2.55
N LEU A 181 -16.84 -19.73 1.58
CA LEU A 181 -18.28 -20.01 1.63
C LEU A 181 -18.56 -21.52 1.66
N VAL A 182 -17.84 -22.30 0.84
CA VAL A 182 -17.93 -23.79 0.87
C VAL A 182 -17.50 -24.31 2.24
N LEU A 183 -16.39 -23.79 2.80
CA LEU A 183 -15.93 -24.16 4.14
C LEU A 183 -17.00 -23.88 5.22
N ILE A 184 -17.65 -22.71 5.16
CA ILE A 184 -18.70 -22.32 6.12
C ILE A 184 -19.92 -23.24 5.97
N ILE A 185 -20.38 -23.50 4.76
CA ILE A 185 -21.55 -24.35 4.51
C ILE A 185 -21.25 -25.80 4.92
N ALA A 186 -20.13 -26.37 4.46
CA ALA A 186 -19.76 -27.73 4.79
C ALA A 186 -19.44 -27.92 6.28
N GLY A 187 -18.76 -26.93 6.90
CA GLY A 187 -18.47 -26.94 8.33
C GLY A 187 -19.74 -26.80 9.18
N GLY A 188 -20.66 -25.92 8.77
CA GLY A 188 -21.97 -25.77 9.42
C GLY A 188 -22.81 -27.06 9.32
N TRP A 189 -22.82 -27.71 8.15
CA TRP A 189 -23.48 -29.00 7.96
C TRP A 189 -22.88 -30.09 8.86
N LYS A 190 -21.54 -30.10 8.98
CA LYS A 190 -20.84 -31.05 9.84
C LYS A 190 -21.16 -30.81 11.31
N LEU A 191 -21.17 -29.57 11.78
CA LEU A 191 -21.58 -29.21 13.14
C LEU A 191 -23.05 -29.55 13.45
N TYR A 192 -23.92 -29.45 12.43
CA TYR A 192 -25.33 -29.83 12.59
C TYR A 192 -25.48 -31.35 12.81
N ASN A 193 -24.71 -32.19 12.10
CA ASN A 193 -24.78 -33.64 12.18
C ASN A 193 -24.02 -34.22 13.39
N GLU A 194 -22.82 -33.71 13.69
CA GLU A 194 -21.93 -34.22 14.74
C GLU A 194 -22.21 -33.57 16.09
N GLY A 195 -22.93 -32.44 16.11
CA GLY A 195 -23.19 -31.64 17.32
C GLY A 195 -22.09 -30.59 17.56
N TRP A 196 -22.33 -29.75 18.55
CA TRP A 196 -21.42 -28.69 18.99
C TRP A 196 -20.39 -29.30 19.95
N HIS A 197 -19.15 -29.45 19.51
CA HIS A 197 -18.06 -30.03 20.30
C HIS A 197 -17.14 -28.96 20.94
N GLY A 198 -17.42 -27.69 20.68
CA GLY A 198 -16.56 -26.57 21.03
C GLY A 198 -16.77 -26.01 22.42
N PHE A 199 -16.49 -24.74 22.54
CA PHE A 199 -16.53 -24.03 23.81
C PHE A 199 -17.94 -23.94 24.37
N ASN A 200 -18.22 -24.66 25.48
CA ASN A 200 -19.52 -24.73 26.12
C ASN A 200 -19.66 -23.62 27.16
N TYR A 201 -20.80 -22.94 27.14
CA TYR A 201 -21.16 -21.91 28.13
C TYR A 201 -21.35 -22.49 29.57
N ALA A 202 -21.53 -23.80 29.70
CA ALA A 202 -21.93 -24.42 30.97
C ALA A 202 -20.80 -24.57 32.01
N ASN A 203 -19.54 -24.52 31.63
CA ASN A 203 -18.40 -24.83 32.51
C ASN A 203 -17.50 -23.61 32.80
N HIS A 204 -18.05 -22.39 32.75
CA HIS A 204 -17.22 -21.18 32.82
C HIS A 204 -17.24 -20.55 34.21
N ALA A 205 -16.08 -19.98 34.59
CA ALA A 205 -16.01 -19.10 35.76
C ALA A 205 -17.12 -18.05 35.66
N THR A 206 -17.85 -17.89 36.76
CA THR A 206 -19.01 -17.00 36.83
C THR A 206 -18.60 -15.61 36.30
N PRO A 207 -19.41 -14.98 35.40
CA PRO A 207 -19.14 -13.66 34.84
C PRO A 207 -18.78 -12.59 35.87
N GLU A 208 -19.29 -12.72 37.12
CA GLU A 208 -19.04 -11.79 38.22
C GLU A 208 -17.57 -11.70 38.63
N HIS A 209 -16.82 -12.79 38.70
CA HIS A 209 -15.40 -12.76 39.03
C HIS A 209 -14.55 -12.26 37.86
N PHE A 210 -15.00 -12.48 36.62
CA PHE A 210 -14.31 -12.04 35.44
C PHE A 210 -14.39 -10.51 35.23
N PHE A 211 -15.58 -9.93 35.45
CA PHE A 211 -15.80 -8.48 35.34
C PHE A 211 -15.35 -7.72 36.59
N ALA A 212 -15.31 -8.34 37.74
CA ALA A 212 -14.84 -7.73 38.99
C ALA A 212 -13.33 -7.43 38.96
N SER A 213 -12.53 -8.21 38.21
CA SER A 213 -11.16 -7.86 37.94
C SER A 213 -11.11 -6.97 36.70
N GLY A 214 -10.72 -5.70 36.81
CA GLY A 214 -10.51 -4.80 35.67
C GLY A 214 -9.60 -5.38 34.59
N TYR A 215 -8.80 -6.40 34.92
CA TYR A 215 -7.95 -7.17 34.03
C TYR A 215 -8.73 -7.96 32.98
N GLY A 216 -9.86 -8.59 33.34
CA GLY A 216 -10.71 -9.32 32.39
C GLY A 216 -11.28 -8.40 31.32
N VAL A 217 -11.80 -7.22 31.72
CA VAL A 217 -12.30 -6.20 30.78
C VAL A 217 -11.18 -5.72 29.88
N PHE A 218 -9.99 -5.49 30.41
CA PHE A 218 -8.83 -5.08 29.61
C PHE A 218 -8.47 -6.12 28.53
N ILE A 219 -8.47 -7.41 28.86
CA ILE A 219 -8.19 -8.49 27.89
C ILE A 219 -9.31 -8.57 26.83
N LEU A 220 -10.59 -8.38 27.18
CA LEU A 220 -11.67 -8.31 26.19
C LEU A 220 -11.50 -7.14 25.22
N LEU A 221 -11.17 -5.95 25.72
CA LEU A 221 -10.89 -4.78 24.89
C LEU A 221 -9.66 -5.00 24.00
N ARG A 222 -8.63 -5.65 24.53
CA ARG A 222 -7.44 -6.03 23.77
C ARG A 222 -7.76 -7.06 22.69
N SER A 223 -8.59 -8.05 22.99
CA SER A 223 -9.04 -9.05 22.03
C SER A 223 -9.90 -8.42 20.92
N PHE A 224 -10.82 -7.53 21.27
CA PHE A 224 -11.57 -6.72 20.32
C PHE A 224 -10.63 -5.91 19.41
N SER A 225 -9.67 -5.18 19.99
CA SER A 225 -8.68 -4.42 19.21
C SER A 225 -7.84 -5.32 18.30
N SER A 226 -7.51 -6.56 18.70
CA SER A 226 -6.79 -7.50 17.85
C SER A 226 -7.65 -7.98 16.68
N GLY A 227 -8.91 -8.33 16.95
CA GLY A 227 -9.87 -8.74 15.93
C GLY A 227 -10.24 -7.61 14.95
N CYS A 228 -10.10 -6.33 15.36
CA CYS A 228 -10.28 -5.20 14.46
C CYS A 228 -9.28 -5.18 13.29
N SER A 229 -8.24 -6.02 13.30
CA SER A 229 -7.41 -6.29 12.12
C SER A 229 -8.21 -6.84 10.93
N ALA A 230 -9.44 -7.36 11.15
CA ALA A 230 -10.38 -7.73 10.09
C ALA A 230 -10.81 -6.54 9.22
N MET A 231 -10.67 -5.30 9.69
CA MET A 231 -11.19 -4.11 9.00
C MET A 231 -10.14 -3.37 8.18
N THR A 232 -8.93 -3.88 8.08
CA THR A 232 -7.85 -3.31 7.28
C THR A 232 -8.17 -3.39 5.79
N GLY A 233 -7.71 -2.42 4.99
CA GLY A 233 -7.96 -2.38 3.56
C GLY A 233 -9.36 -1.90 3.13
N VAL A 234 -10.26 -1.56 4.06
CA VAL A 234 -11.60 -1.04 3.74
C VAL A 234 -11.53 0.30 2.98
N GLU A 235 -10.52 1.13 3.27
CA GLU A 235 -10.31 2.41 2.59
C GLU A 235 -9.85 2.28 1.12
N ALA A 236 -9.33 1.13 0.72
CA ALA A 236 -8.79 0.93 -0.64
C ALA A 236 -9.82 1.26 -1.73
N ILE A 237 -11.11 0.95 -1.50
CA ILE A 237 -12.19 1.30 -2.43
C ILE A 237 -12.39 2.82 -2.50
N SER A 238 -12.28 3.53 -1.37
CA SER A 238 -12.41 5.00 -1.32
C SER A 238 -11.26 5.68 -2.07
N ASN A 239 -10.05 5.16 -1.94
CA ASN A 239 -8.88 5.65 -2.66
C ASN A 239 -8.96 5.33 -4.16
N GLY A 240 -9.56 4.19 -4.52
CA GLY A 240 -9.70 3.68 -5.88
C GLY A 240 -10.87 4.24 -6.69
N VAL A 241 -11.67 5.19 -6.18
CA VAL A 241 -12.86 5.73 -6.87
C VAL A 241 -12.59 6.16 -8.32
N PRO A 242 -11.47 6.85 -8.64
CA PRO A 242 -11.19 7.28 -10.01
C PRO A 242 -11.02 6.12 -11.01
N SER A 243 -10.74 4.92 -10.53
CA SER A 243 -10.52 3.74 -11.38
C SER A 243 -11.83 3.05 -11.83
N PHE A 244 -12.97 3.43 -11.27
CA PHE A 244 -14.27 2.86 -11.65
C PHE A 244 -14.80 3.43 -12.98
N ARG A 245 -15.64 2.64 -13.68
CA ARG A 245 -16.42 3.09 -14.84
C ARG A 245 -17.30 4.31 -14.50
N PRO A 246 -17.84 5.04 -15.50
CA PRO A 246 -18.73 6.19 -15.30
C PRO A 246 -19.78 5.95 -14.20
N ASN A 247 -20.12 7.00 -13.44
CA ASN A 247 -20.79 6.96 -12.13
C ASN A 247 -19.90 6.31 -11.06
N SER A 248 -18.60 6.66 -11.07
CA SER A 248 -17.55 6.06 -10.25
C SER A 248 -17.90 6.01 -8.77
N SER A 249 -18.39 7.11 -8.17
CA SER A 249 -18.76 7.16 -6.74
C SER A 249 -19.89 6.19 -6.40
N ARG A 250 -20.93 6.09 -7.24
CA ARG A 250 -22.03 5.14 -7.03
C ARG A 250 -21.54 3.71 -7.15
N ASN A 251 -20.71 3.41 -8.16
CA ASN A 251 -20.16 2.08 -8.35
C ASN A 251 -19.23 1.69 -7.19
N ALA A 252 -18.37 2.58 -6.72
CA ALA A 252 -17.50 2.36 -5.58
C ALA A 252 -18.29 2.14 -4.27
N ALA A 253 -19.32 2.96 -4.02
CA ALA A 253 -20.19 2.82 -2.84
C ALA A 253 -20.94 1.48 -2.80
N ILE A 254 -21.42 0.98 -3.96
CA ILE A 254 -22.03 -0.34 -4.08
C ILE A 254 -21.00 -1.44 -3.84
N THR A 255 -19.82 -1.34 -4.45
CA THR A 255 -18.73 -2.30 -4.29
C THR A 255 -18.28 -2.39 -2.82
N MET A 256 -18.15 -1.26 -2.13
CA MET A 256 -17.85 -1.21 -0.70
C MET A 256 -18.92 -1.93 0.14
N GLY A 257 -20.20 -1.75 -0.17
CA GLY A 257 -21.29 -2.46 0.49
C GLY A 257 -21.17 -3.99 0.34
N TRP A 258 -20.89 -4.48 -0.87
CA TRP A 258 -20.68 -5.90 -1.12
C TRP A 258 -19.43 -6.44 -0.43
N MET A 259 -18.33 -5.70 -0.46
CA MET A 259 -17.11 -6.08 0.26
C MET A 259 -17.40 -6.26 1.75
N SER A 260 -18.04 -5.27 2.39
CA SER A 260 -18.30 -5.31 3.83
C SER A 260 -19.28 -6.42 4.22
N LEU A 261 -20.29 -6.70 3.36
CA LEU A 261 -21.21 -7.81 3.57
C LEU A 261 -20.49 -9.16 3.51
N LEU A 262 -19.67 -9.38 2.48
CA LEU A 262 -18.89 -10.61 2.32
C LEU A 262 -17.89 -10.77 3.46
N LEU A 263 -17.14 -9.72 3.79
CA LEU A 263 -16.17 -9.72 4.87
C LEU A 263 -16.84 -10.07 6.22
N GLY A 264 -17.93 -9.38 6.57
CA GLY A 264 -18.65 -9.62 7.82
C GLY A 264 -19.21 -11.04 7.91
N PHE A 265 -19.81 -11.54 6.81
CA PHE A 265 -20.35 -12.90 6.74
C PHE A 265 -19.25 -13.96 6.87
N MET A 266 -18.17 -13.83 6.12
CA MET A 266 -17.05 -14.77 6.16
C MET A 266 -16.36 -14.77 7.52
N PHE A 267 -16.13 -13.60 8.10
CA PHE A 267 -15.50 -13.45 9.42
C PHE A 267 -16.35 -14.08 10.53
N LEU A 268 -17.67 -13.79 10.58
CA LEU A 268 -18.58 -14.42 11.53
C LEU A 268 -18.67 -15.93 11.31
N GLY A 269 -18.76 -16.39 10.07
CA GLY A 269 -18.82 -17.81 9.74
C GLY A 269 -17.58 -18.58 10.24
N ILE A 270 -16.38 -18.05 10.00
CA ILE A 270 -15.13 -18.64 10.50
C ILE A 270 -15.08 -18.62 12.04
N THR A 271 -15.52 -17.53 12.66
CA THR A 271 -15.54 -17.44 14.13
C THR A 271 -16.54 -18.45 14.74
N ILE A 272 -17.73 -18.63 14.12
CA ILE A 272 -18.71 -19.64 14.54
C ILE A 272 -18.14 -21.05 14.40
N LEU A 273 -17.50 -21.37 13.25
CA LEU A 273 -16.88 -22.68 13.04
C LEU A 273 -15.74 -22.94 14.02
N SER A 274 -14.92 -21.91 14.29
CA SER A 274 -13.85 -22.00 15.29
C SER A 274 -14.39 -22.32 16.68
N ALA A 275 -15.44 -21.62 17.09
CA ALA A 275 -16.11 -21.87 18.36
C ALA A 275 -16.80 -23.25 18.40
N GLY A 276 -17.45 -23.67 17.30
CA GLY A 276 -18.18 -24.92 17.20
C GLY A 276 -17.29 -26.17 17.19
N PHE A 277 -16.13 -26.12 16.51
CA PHE A 277 -15.15 -27.21 16.53
C PHE A 277 -14.18 -27.14 17.73
N GLY A 278 -14.23 -26.10 18.55
CA GLY A 278 -13.32 -25.93 19.69
C GLY A 278 -11.87 -25.70 19.26
N VAL A 279 -11.66 -25.03 18.15
CA VAL A 279 -10.32 -24.80 17.59
C VAL A 279 -9.56 -23.77 18.46
N THR A 280 -8.33 -24.13 18.84
CA THR A 280 -7.43 -23.28 19.62
C THR A 280 -6.23 -22.83 18.79
N PRO A 281 -5.71 -21.61 19.00
CA PRO A 281 -4.48 -21.18 18.35
C PRO A 281 -3.32 -22.14 18.60
N ALA A 282 -2.55 -22.45 17.56
CA ALA A 282 -1.40 -23.34 17.61
C ALA A 282 -0.22 -22.71 16.87
N GLU A 283 1.01 -22.97 17.34
CA GLU A 283 2.24 -22.32 16.79
C GLU A 283 2.49 -22.61 15.31
N HIS A 284 2.05 -23.79 14.83
CA HIS A 284 2.42 -24.28 13.50
C HIS A 284 1.23 -24.47 12.55
N LYS A 285 0.02 -24.18 13.00
CA LYS A 285 -1.18 -24.36 12.19
C LYS A 285 -2.20 -23.27 12.48
N THR A 286 -2.49 -22.46 11.48
CA THR A 286 -3.46 -21.36 11.61
C THR A 286 -4.87 -21.86 11.94
N VAL A 287 -5.67 -21.04 12.62
CA VAL A 287 -7.06 -21.38 12.97
C VAL A 287 -7.89 -21.74 11.74
N ILE A 288 -7.79 -20.99 10.66
CA ILE A 288 -8.49 -21.30 9.41
C ILE A 288 -8.04 -22.63 8.79
N SER A 289 -6.75 -22.96 8.92
CA SER A 289 -6.21 -24.25 8.49
C SER A 289 -6.72 -25.41 9.34
N GLN A 290 -6.84 -25.22 10.66
CA GLN A 290 -7.41 -26.22 11.54
C GLN A 290 -8.88 -26.49 11.18
N ILE A 291 -9.70 -25.45 11.00
CA ILE A 291 -11.09 -25.57 10.55
C ILE A 291 -11.13 -26.32 9.19
N GLY A 292 -10.29 -25.92 8.23
CA GLY A 292 -10.19 -26.58 6.94
C GLY A 292 -9.87 -28.08 7.05
N SER A 293 -8.96 -28.47 7.96
CA SER A 293 -8.63 -29.88 8.18
C SER A 293 -9.75 -30.64 8.91
N HIS A 294 -10.51 -29.99 9.78
CA HIS A 294 -11.71 -30.62 10.39
C HIS A 294 -12.80 -30.87 9.35
N VAL A 295 -12.99 -29.95 8.40
CA VAL A 295 -14.08 -30.04 7.40
C VAL A 295 -13.69 -30.97 6.23
N PHE A 296 -12.50 -30.77 5.66
CA PHE A 296 -12.05 -31.46 4.44
C PHE A 296 -11.16 -32.69 4.73
N GLY A 297 -10.75 -32.89 6.00
CA GLY A 297 -9.76 -33.91 6.34
C GLY A 297 -8.39 -33.61 5.70
N ASN A 298 -7.58 -34.65 5.50
CA ASN A 298 -6.30 -34.59 4.78
C ASN A 298 -6.47 -34.81 3.27
N SER A 299 -7.60 -34.39 2.69
CA SER A 299 -7.88 -34.55 1.27
C SER A 299 -7.19 -33.49 0.41
N ILE A 300 -7.19 -33.71 -0.91
CA ILE A 300 -6.70 -32.71 -1.88
C ILE A 300 -7.41 -31.36 -1.76
N LEU A 301 -8.68 -31.34 -1.32
CA LEU A 301 -9.45 -30.10 -1.11
C LEU A 301 -8.84 -29.22 -0.03
N PHE A 302 -8.27 -29.80 1.04
CA PHE A 302 -7.56 -29.06 2.07
C PHE A 302 -6.33 -28.34 1.50
N TYR A 303 -5.52 -29.01 0.69
CA TYR A 303 -4.33 -28.41 0.09
C TYR A 303 -4.72 -27.32 -0.92
N ILE A 304 -5.75 -27.54 -1.73
CA ILE A 304 -6.28 -26.52 -2.65
C ILE A 304 -6.76 -25.29 -1.86
N PHE A 305 -7.50 -25.47 -0.78
CA PHE A 305 -7.97 -24.40 0.09
C PHE A 305 -6.80 -23.58 0.66
N GLN A 306 -5.74 -24.24 1.15
CA GLN A 306 -4.55 -23.57 1.68
C GLN A 306 -3.80 -22.78 0.60
N MET A 307 -3.67 -23.33 -0.60
CA MET A 307 -3.03 -22.63 -1.73
C MET A 307 -3.84 -21.41 -2.16
N ILE A 308 -5.17 -21.49 -2.19
CA ILE A 308 -6.06 -20.35 -2.46
C ILE A 308 -5.91 -19.29 -1.36
N THR A 309 -5.85 -19.71 -0.09
CA THR A 309 -5.64 -18.81 1.06
C THR A 309 -4.28 -18.10 1.00
N MET A 310 -3.21 -18.83 0.68
CA MET A 310 -1.90 -18.23 0.44
C MET A 310 -1.97 -17.19 -0.69
N LEU A 311 -2.61 -17.54 -1.80
CA LEU A 311 -2.65 -16.71 -2.99
C LEU A 311 -3.41 -15.38 -2.76
N ILE A 312 -4.55 -15.41 -2.06
CA ILE A 312 -5.28 -14.18 -1.72
C ILE A 312 -4.48 -13.28 -0.78
N LEU A 313 -3.73 -13.83 0.17
CA LEU A 313 -2.87 -13.07 1.08
C LEU A 313 -1.68 -12.42 0.34
N VAL A 314 -1.08 -13.10 -0.64
CA VAL A 314 -0.08 -12.49 -1.52
C VAL A 314 -0.69 -11.35 -2.35
N LEU A 315 -1.93 -11.53 -2.84
CA LEU A 315 -2.65 -10.47 -3.55
C LEU A 315 -3.02 -9.29 -2.64
N ALA A 316 -3.33 -9.55 -1.37
CA ALA A 316 -3.55 -8.50 -0.38
C ALA A 316 -2.30 -7.62 -0.22
N ALA A 317 -1.12 -8.23 -0.08
CA ALA A 317 0.13 -7.49 -0.06
C ALA A 317 0.33 -6.63 -1.32
N ASN A 318 -0.10 -7.12 -2.49
CA ASN A 318 0.04 -6.39 -3.75
C ASN A 318 -0.79 -5.11 -3.82
N THR A 319 -1.90 -4.97 -3.06
CA THR A 319 -2.67 -3.72 -2.99
C THR A 319 -1.81 -2.56 -2.48
N SER A 320 -0.93 -2.83 -1.51
CA SER A 320 0.02 -1.84 -0.98
C SER A 320 1.06 -1.41 -2.02
N PHE A 321 1.45 -2.29 -2.95
CA PHE A 321 2.35 -1.93 -4.05
C PHE A 321 1.72 -0.95 -5.06
N ALA A 322 0.40 -0.85 -5.09
CA ALA A 322 -0.30 0.19 -5.83
C ALA A 322 -0.50 1.46 -4.97
N GLY A 323 -0.95 1.29 -3.72
CA GLY A 323 -1.33 2.40 -2.83
C GLY A 323 -0.16 3.21 -2.28
N PHE A 324 0.86 2.55 -1.75
CA PHE A 324 2.01 3.21 -1.13
C PHE A 324 2.77 4.12 -2.09
N PRO A 325 3.20 3.68 -3.30
CA PRO A 325 3.93 4.53 -4.23
C PRO A 325 3.11 5.74 -4.69
N GLN A 326 1.79 5.57 -4.82
CA GLN A 326 0.88 6.67 -5.17
C GLN A 326 0.79 7.69 -4.03
N LEU A 327 0.61 7.26 -2.77
CA LEU A 327 0.58 8.14 -1.61
C LEU A 327 1.90 8.91 -1.48
N VAL A 328 3.03 8.20 -1.52
CA VAL A 328 4.37 8.78 -1.42
C VAL A 328 4.63 9.79 -2.54
N SER A 329 4.15 9.54 -3.77
CA SER A 329 4.27 10.48 -4.87
C SER A 329 3.48 11.76 -4.65
N ILE A 330 2.30 11.70 -4.04
CA ILE A 330 1.51 12.88 -3.68
C ILE A 330 2.24 13.71 -2.63
N ILE A 331 2.73 13.08 -1.56
CA ILE A 331 3.49 13.74 -0.48
C ILE A 331 4.78 14.37 -1.03
N ALA A 332 5.45 13.70 -1.98
CA ALA A 332 6.65 14.22 -2.65
C ALA A 332 6.34 15.40 -3.59
N THR A 333 5.18 15.39 -4.24
CA THR A 333 4.69 16.52 -5.05
C THR A 333 4.40 17.73 -4.17
N ASP A 334 3.88 17.52 -2.97
CA ASP A 334 3.68 18.54 -1.94
C ASP A 334 5.00 18.99 -1.25
N ARG A 335 6.17 18.47 -1.69
CA ARG A 335 7.53 18.77 -1.21
C ARG A 335 7.84 18.32 0.22
N TYR A 336 7.12 17.35 0.76
CA TYR A 336 7.40 16.75 2.07
C TYR A 336 8.25 15.47 1.98
N LEU A 337 8.50 14.97 0.77
CA LEU A 337 9.41 13.87 0.47
C LEU A 337 10.31 14.20 -0.73
N PRO A 338 11.41 13.45 -0.94
CA PRO A 338 12.29 13.65 -2.10
C PRO A 338 11.54 13.54 -3.43
N ARG A 339 11.77 14.48 -4.35
CA ARG A 339 11.11 14.53 -5.67
C ARG A 339 11.30 13.26 -6.50
N SER A 340 12.38 12.52 -6.27
CA SER A 340 12.63 11.23 -6.91
C SER A 340 11.51 10.19 -6.68
N LEU A 341 10.76 10.32 -5.58
CA LEU A 341 9.61 9.46 -5.26
C LEU A 341 8.34 9.85 -6.05
N ALA A 342 8.26 11.07 -6.57
CA ALA A 342 7.19 11.51 -7.45
C ALA A 342 7.46 11.17 -8.93
N ALA A 343 8.71 10.82 -9.27
CA ALA A 343 9.08 10.50 -10.63
C ALA A 343 8.67 9.08 -11.03
N ARG A 344 8.09 8.94 -12.23
CA ARG A 344 7.78 7.63 -12.80
C ARG A 344 9.01 7.10 -13.55
N GLY A 345 9.28 5.80 -13.37
CA GLY A 345 10.35 5.11 -14.09
C GLY A 345 9.99 4.74 -15.53
N ASP A 346 10.87 3.99 -16.19
CA ASP A 346 10.76 3.59 -17.61
C ASP A 346 9.45 2.82 -17.94
N ARG A 347 8.84 2.19 -16.96
CA ARG A 347 7.57 1.42 -17.08
C ARG A 347 6.36 2.21 -16.62
N LEU A 348 6.50 3.53 -16.47
CA LEU A 348 5.46 4.46 -16.02
C LEU A 348 4.93 4.20 -14.61
N VAL A 349 5.65 3.40 -13.81
CA VAL A 349 5.36 3.12 -12.39
C VAL A 349 6.27 3.96 -11.49
N PHE A 350 5.87 4.20 -10.25
CA PHE A 350 6.68 4.90 -9.24
C PHE A 350 7.74 3.95 -8.65
N SER A 351 8.77 3.64 -9.45
CA SER A 351 9.76 2.59 -9.14
C SER A 351 10.44 2.78 -7.78
N ASN A 352 10.80 4.02 -7.41
CA ASN A 352 11.45 4.30 -6.13
C ASN A 352 10.53 4.03 -4.94
N GLY A 353 9.23 4.31 -5.07
CA GLY A 353 8.23 3.99 -4.06
C GLY A 353 8.05 2.48 -3.87
N ILE A 354 8.01 1.71 -4.99
CA ILE A 354 7.92 0.24 -4.96
C ILE A 354 9.14 -0.36 -4.24
N ILE A 355 10.34 0.10 -4.57
CA ILE A 355 11.59 -0.38 -3.95
C ILE A 355 11.62 -0.04 -2.46
N LEU A 356 11.27 1.19 -2.09
CA LEU A 356 11.21 1.64 -0.70
C LEU A 356 10.24 0.78 0.13
N LEU A 357 9.03 0.54 -0.37
CA LEU A 357 8.05 -0.34 0.27
C LEU A 357 8.61 -1.74 0.50
N SER A 358 9.23 -2.31 -0.53
CA SER A 358 9.79 -3.68 -0.46
C SER A 358 10.89 -3.79 0.58
N ILE A 359 11.82 -2.83 0.61
CA ILE A 359 12.92 -2.81 1.58
C ILE A 359 12.36 -2.73 3.01
N LEU A 360 11.43 -1.80 3.27
CA LEU A 360 10.84 -1.63 4.60
C LEU A 360 10.06 -2.88 5.03
N ALA A 361 9.28 -3.49 4.14
CA ALA A 361 8.55 -4.72 4.43
C ALA A 361 9.48 -5.91 4.70
N ILE A 362 10.56 -6.07 3.92
CA ILE A 362 11.57 -7.13 4.14
C ILE A 362 12.25 -6.94 5.50
N ILE A 363 12.64 -5.71 5.87
CA ILE A 363 13.23 -5.43 7.18
C ILE A 363 12.28 -5.87 8.29
N LEU A 364 10.98 -5.52 8.20
CA LEU A 364 10.00 -5.93 9.21
C LEU A 364 9.84 -7.45 9.27
N ILE A 365 9.76 -8.14 8.14
CA ILE A 365 9.65 -9.61 8.09
C ILE A 365 10.85 -10.26 8.77
N ILE A 366 12.08 -9.78 8.52
CA ILE A 366 13.29 -10.32 9.12
C ILE A 366 13.32 -10.04 10.63
N VAL A 367 13.08 -8.78 11.04
CA VAL A 367 13.14 -8.37 12.47
C VAL A 367 12.11 -9.13 13.30
N PHE A 368 10.90 -9.33 12.78
CA PHE A 368 9.84 -10.06 13.47
C PHE A 368 9.80 -11.56 13.13
N HIS A 369 10.81 -12.08 12.43
CA HIS A 369 10.95 -13.50 12.06
C HIS A 369 9.70 -14.06 11.33
N GLY A 370 9.02 -13.25 10.53
CA GLY A 370 7.81 -13.63 9.83
C GLY A 370 6.64 -14.05 10.76
N LYS A 371 6.60 -13.55 11.99
CA LYS A 371 5.51 -13.81 12.94
C LYS A 371 4.40 -12.79 12.75
N THR A 372 3.29 -13.20 12.16
CA THR A 372 2.10 -12.35 11.91
C THR A 372 1.60 -11.68 13.19
N HIS A 373 1.50 -12.44 14.29
CA HIS A 373 0.99 -11.97 15.59
C HIS A 373 1.81 -10.84 16.21
N SER A 374 3.12 -10.77 15.88
CA SER A 374 3.99 -9.70 16.36
C SER A 374 3.86 -8.41 15.53
N LEU A 375 3.39 -8.51 14.28
CA LEU A 375 3.20 -7.39 13.36
C LEU A 375 1.83 -6.73 13.50
N ILE A 376 0.78 -7.50 13.78
CA ILE A 376 -0.62 -7.01 13.87
C ILE A 376 -0.83 -5.94 14.94
N PRO A 377 -0.18 -5.95 16.13
CA PRO A 377 -0.30 -4.84 17.07
C PRO A 377 0.12 -3.48 16.54
N LEU A 378 1.11 -3.46 15.65
CA LEU A 378 1.61 -2.23 15.01
C LEU A 378 0.61 -1.70 13.98
N TYR A 379 -0.04 -2.60 13.26
CA TYR A 379 -0.89 -2.33 12.12
C TYR A 379 -2.16 -1.53 12.48
N ALA A 380 -2.89 -1.97 13.51
CA ALA A 380 -4.21 -1.44 13.85
C ALA A 380 -4.19 0.07 14.21
N VAL A 381 -3.10 0.59 14.80
CA VAL A 381 -3.01 2.01 15.21
C VAL A 381 -3.04 2.93 13.99
N GLY A 382 -2.24 2.62 12.95
CA GLY A 382 -2.17 3.42 11.72
C GLY A 382 -3.50 3.49 10.99
N VAL A 383 -4.15 2.34 10.83
CA VAL A 383 -5.44 2.21 10.13
C VAL A 383 -6.54 3.04 10.81
N PHE A 384 -6.78 2.83 12.11
CA PHE A 384 -7.86 3.52 12.80
C PHE A 384 -7.60 5.01 13.00
N LEU A 385 -6.34 5.42 13.13
CA LEU A 385 -5.96 6.82 13.15
C LEU A 385 -6.28 7.48 11.79
N SER A 386 -5.95 6.84 10.67
CA SER A 386 -6.26 7.34 9.34
C SER A 386 -7.76 7.40 9.10
N PHE A 387 -8.53 6.40 9.54
CA PHE A 387 -10.00 6.41 9.47
C PHE A 387 -10.59 7.59 10.24
N THR A 388 -10.14 7.81 11.46
CA THR A 388 -10.62 8.91 12.31
C THR A 388 -10.33 10.27 11.68
N ILE A 389 -9.10 10.47 11.16
CA ILE A 389 -8.71 11.73 10.51
C ILE A 389 -9.52 11.96 9.23
N GLY A 390 -9.68 10.93 8.39
CA GLY A 390 -10.46 11.03 7.15
C GLY A 390 -11.92 11.41 7.40
N GLN A 391 -12.56 10.77 8.37
CA GLN A 391 -13.95 11.05 8.75
C GLN A 391 -14.10 12.42 9.42
N TYR A 392 -13.17 12.82 10.30
CA TYR A 392 -13.15 14.15 10.89
C TYR A 392 -12.98 15.25 9.84
N GLY A 393 -12.13 15.02 8.83
CA GLY A 393 -11.98 15.94 7.71
C GLY A 393 -13.26 16.11 6.92
N MET A 394 -14.05 15.04 6.77
CA MET A 394 -15.37 15.12 6.13
C MET A 394 -16.36 15.98 6.95
N ILE A 395 -16.36 15.87 8.29
CA ILE A 395 -17.16 16.75 9.17
C ILE A 395 -16.78 18.22 8.94
N LYS A 396 -15.48 18.52 8.92
CA LYS A 396 -14.95 19.87 8.66
C LYS A 396 -15.36 20.39 7.29
N LYS A 397 -15.35 19.57 6.26
CA LYS A 397 -15.82 19.90 4.91
C LYS A 397 -17.28 20.33 4.93
N ILE A 398 -18.17 19.50 5.53
CA ILE A 398 -19.61 19.78 5.61
C ILE A 398 -19.87 21.11 6.33
N TRP A 399 -19.17 21.37 7.43
CA TRP A 399 -19.32 22.61 8.19
C TRP A 399 -18.84 23.85 7.41
N LYS A 400 -17.70 23.73 6.72
CA LYS A 400 -17.11 24.84 5.94
C LYS A 400 -17.97 25.23 4.73
N GLU A 401 -18.49 24.23 4.04
CA GLU A 401 -19.30 24.44 2.83
C GLU A 401 -20.74 24.85 3.13
N LYS A 402 -21.15 24.92 4.42
CA LYS A 402 -22.54 25.16 4.85
C LYS A 402 -23.54 24.30 4.04
N SER A 403 -23.07 23.13 3.60
CA SER A 403 -23.86 22.22 2.78
C SER A 403 -25.11 21.84 3.56
N LYS A 404 -26.28 21.89 2.90
CA LYS A 404 -27.53 21.30 3.40
C LYS A 404 -27.41 19.76 3.42
N SER A 405 -26.32 19.25 4.04
CA SER A 405 -26.15 17.83 4.26
C SER A 405 -27.32 17.34 5.10
N ASN A 406 -27.93 16.25 4.68
CA ASN A 406 -29.00 15.63 5.44
C ASN A 406 -28.46 15.32 6.85
N MET A 407 -29.20 15.69 7.90
CA MET A 407 -28.83 15.43 9.31
C MET A 407 -28.42 13.97 9.54
N ALA A 408 -29.03 13.02 8.81
CA ALA A 408 -28.67 11.60 8.82
C ALA A 408 -27.24 11.34 8.33
N THR A 409 -26.78 12.04 7.28
CA THR A 409 -25.40 11.89 6.77
C THR A 409 -24.39 12.38 7.81
N LEU A 410 -24.66 13.53 8.43
CA LEU A 410 -23.77 14.10 9.44
C LEU A 410 -23.70 13.19 10.69
N SER A 411 -24.84 12.65 11.16
CA SER A 411 -24.85 11.75 12.31
C SER A 411 -24.10 10.44 12.03
N ILE A 412 -24.22 9.86 10.84
CA ILE A 412 -23.46 8.66 10.43
C ILE A 412 -21.95 8.93 10.49
N ILE A 413 -21.49 10.06 9.96
CA ILE A 413 -20.06 10.39 9.92
C ILE A 413 -19.54 10.69 11.33
N ILE A 414 -20.30 11.41 12.16
CA ILE A 414 -19.92 11.69 13.55
C ILE A 414 -19.83 10.37 14.35
N THR A 415 -20.82 9.48 14.23
CA THR A 415 -20.80 8.17 14.87
C THR A 415 -19.59 7.36 14.43
N GLY A 416 -19.28 7.37 13.12
CA GLY A 416 -18.09 6.72 12.57
C GLY A 416 -16.80 7.29 13.15
N THR A 417 -16.68 8.62 13.21
CA THR A 417 -15.50 9.30 13.76
C THR A 417 -15.28 8.97 15.24
N ILE A 418 -16.36 8.99 16.04
CA ILE A 418 -16.30 8.64 17.46
C ILE A 418 -15.92 7.18 17.62
N ALA A 419 -16.56 6.27 16.87
CA ALA A 419 -16.29 4.84 16.95
C ALA A 419 -14.83 4.52 16.59
N THR A 420 -14.31 5.04 15.46
CA THR A 420 -12.92 4.79 15.06
C THR A 420 -11.92 5.48 15.98
N GLY A 421 -12.23 6.67 16.50
CA GLY A 421 -11.42 7.36 17.49
C GLY A 421 -11.33 6.58 18.81
N LEU A 422 -12.45 6.04 19.29
CA LEU A 422 -12.47 5.19 20.49
C LEU A 422 -11.64 3.93 20.27
N VAL A 423 -11.77 3.27 19.11
CA VAL A 423 -10.97 2.09 18.77
C VAL A 423 -9.48 2.44 18.68
N THR A 424 -9.13 3.62 18.15
CA THR A 424 -7.73 4.08 18.14
C THR A 424 -7.18 4.16 19.56
N ILE A 425 -7.93 4.78 20.49
CA ILE A 425 -7.53 4.91 21.90
C ILE A 425 -7.40 3.54 22.55
N ILE A 426 -8.39 2.66 22.39
CA ILE A 426 -8.37 1.29 22.91
C ILE A 426 -7.15 0.55 22.39
N THR A 427 -6.87 0.64 21.09
CA THR A 427 -5.72 -0.04 20.45
C THR A 427 -4.39 0.46 20.99
N VAL A 428 -4.23 1.78 21.13
CA VAL A 428 -3.03 2.39 21.71
C VAL A 428 -2.80 1.89 23.13
N ILE A 429 -3.82 1.91 23.99
CA ILE A 429 -3.69 1.51 25.39
C ILE A 429 -3.46 -0.01 25.50
N ALA A 430 -4.31 -0.81 24.83
CA ALA A 430 -4.32 -2.25 24.95
C ALA A 430 -3.10 -2.96 24.32
N LYS A 431 -2.50 -2.35 23.31
CA LYS A 431 -1.34 -2.92 22.58
C LYS A 431 -0.04 -2.16 22.80
N PHE A 432 0.00 -1.17 23.69
CA PHE A 432 1.19 -0.34 23.93
C PHE A 432 2.43 -1.19 24.17
N THR A 433 2.38 -2.10 25.13
CA THR A 433 3.49 -3.00 25.51
C THR A 433 3.81 -4.07 24.46
N HIS A 434 2.93 -4.28 23.48
CA HIS A 434 3.06 -5.30 22.45
C HIS A 434 3.48 -4.73 21.08
N GLY A 435 4.09 -3.54 21.08
CA GLY A 435 4.66 -2.94 19.86
C GLY A 435 3.94 -1.70 19.34
N ALA A 436 2.70 -1.39 19.77
CA ALA A 436 1.99 -0.20 19.32
C ALA A 436 2.76 1.11 19.59
N TRP A 437 3.58 1.15 20.67
CA TRP A 437 4.45 2.27 20.99
C TRP A 437 5.42 2.63 19.85
N LEU A 438 5.88 1.62 19.06
CA LEU A 438 6.75 1.87 17.91
C LEU A 438 6.08 2.77 16.87
N VAL A 439 4.81 2.52 16.58
CA VAL A 439 4.03 3.34 15.63
C VAL A 439 3.78 4.73 16.19
N ILE A 440 3.49 4.83 17.50
CA ILE A 440 3.27 6.13 18.18
C ILE A 440 4.54 6.99 18.13
N VAL A 441 5.72 6.39 18.18
CA VAL A 441 7.01 7.09 18.06
C VAL A 441 7.35 7.33 16.58
N ALA A 442 7.09 6.36 15.69
CA ALA A 442 7.44 6.45 14.28
C ALA A 442 6.66 7.56 13.55
N ILE A 443 5.36 7.75 13.85
CA ILE A 443 4.56 8.79 13.20
C ILE A 443 5.16 10.19 13.45
N PRO A 444 5.41 10.66 14.68
CA PRO A 444 6.06 11.95 14.91
C PRO A 444 7.44 12.08 14.27
N LEU A 445 8.25 11.02 14.29
CA LEU A 445 9.58 11.02 13.65
C LEU A 445 9.46 11.22 12.13
N ILE A 446 8.53 10.54 11.48
CA ILE A 446 8.27 10.70 10.04
C ILE A 446 7.75 12.13 9.77
N VAL A 447 6.86 12.67 10.60
CA VAL A 447 6.36 14.05 10.44
C VAL A 447 7.49 15.07 10.62
N VAL A 448 8.40 14.88 11.56
CA VAL A 448 9.60 15.73 11.72
C VAL A 448 10.49 15.64 10.47
N LEU A 449 10.69 14.43 9.93
CA LEU A 449 11.43 14.23 8.69
C LEU A 449 10.77 14.97 7.52
N PHE A 450 9.45 14.86 7.36
CA PHE A 450 8.69 15.57 6.34
C PHE A 450 8.90 17.09 6.43
N ASN A 451 8.77 17.65 7.63
CA ASN A 451 8.96 19.10 7.86
C ASN A 451 10.41 19.55 7.57
N LYS A 452 11.42 18.74 7.92
CA LYS A 452 12.82 19.03 7.59
C LYS A 452 13.06 19.05 6.08
N ILE A 453 12.51 18.07 5.36
CA ILE A 453 12.62 18.00 3.90
C ILE A 453 11.91 19.23 3.26
N HIS A 454 10.72 19.55 3.75
CA HIS A 454 9.96 20.71 3.26
C HIS A 454 10.73 22.03 3.50
N ALA A 455 11.25 22.25 4.70
CA ALA A 455 12.05 23.42 5.02
C ALA A 455 13.29 23.57 4.12
N HIS A 456 13.96 22.44 3.80
CA HIS A 456 15.07 22.44 2.84
C HIS A 456 14.61 22.90 1.44
N TYR A 457 13.47 22.42 0.94
CA TYR A 457 12.96 22.86 -0.37
C TYR A 457 12.52 24.32 -0.37
N GLU A 458 11.94 24.82 0.73
CA GLU A 458 11.57 26.24 0.86
C GLU A 458 12.81 27.14 0.89
N THR A 459 13.86 26.76 1.64
CA THR A 459 15.14 27.50 1.66
C THR A 459 15.76 27.54 0.27
N LEU A 460 15.79 26.41 -0.44
CA LEU A 460 16.30 26.36 -1.81
C LEU A 460 15.46 27.23 -2.76
N ALA A 461 14.12 27.19 -2.61
CA ALA A 461 13.25 28.02 -3.44
C ALA A 461 13.45 29.53 -3.19
N GLN A 462 13.72 29.93 -1.92
CA GLN A 462 14.05 31.31 -1.58
C GLN A 462 15.40 31.73 -2.18
N GLN A 463 16.43 30.89 -2.10
CA GLN A 463 17.75 31.18 -2.67
C GLN A 463 17.74 31.30 -4.21
N LEU A 464 16.83 30.56 -4.87
CA LEU A 464 16.68 30.59 -6.33
C LEU A 464 15.67 31.63 -6.82
N LYS A 465 15.05 32.38 -5.90
CA LYS A 465 14.09 33.43 -6.26
C LYS A 465 14.84 34.61 -6.86
N LEU A 466 14.54 34.93 -8.13
CA LEU A 466 15.04 36.13 -8.77
C LEU A 466 14.42 37.35 -8.09
N ASP A 467 15.22 38.10 -7.39
CA ASP A 467 14.82 39.44 -6.92
C ASP A 467 14.94 40.44 -8.06
N LYS A 468 14.08 41.47 -8.06
CA LYS A 468 14.16 42.56 -9.06
C LYS A 468 15.51 43.29 -9.05
N SER A 469 16.21 43.23 -7.92
CA SER A 469 17.58 43.76 -7.75
C SER A 469 18.68 42.91 -8.44
N ASP A 470 18.41 41.60 -8.69
CA ASP A 470 19.35 40.68 -9.35
C ASP A 470 19.28 40.75 -10.87
N ARG A 471 18.38 41.57 -11.44
CA ARG A 471 18.47 41.95 -12.83
C ARG A 471 19.69 42.84 -12.97
N THR A 472 20.83 42.20 -13.12
CA THR A 472 22.03 42.87 -13.64
C THR A 472 21.59 43.63 -14.90
N GLU A 473 21.72 44.95 -14.87
CA GLU A 473 21.71 45.77 -16.07
C GLU A 473 22.50 45.00 -17.12
N THR A 474 21.93 44.90 -18.30
CA THR A 474 22.53 44.24 -19.45
C THR A 474 23.98 44.66 -19.59
N LYS A 475 24.90 43.98 -18.94
CA LYS A 475 26.31 44.01 -19.32
C LYS A 475 26.33 43.58 -20.76
N GLU A 476 27.11 44.34 -21.54
CA GLU A 476 27.38 44.17 -22.98
C GLU A 476 27.03 42.76 -23.49
N ILE A 477 26.20 42.71 -24.53
CA ILE A 477 25.86 41.46 -25.19
C ILE A 477 27.16 40.83 -25.65
N VAL A 478 27.75 40.00 -24.80
CA VAL A 478 28.88 39.17 -25.19
C VAL A 478 28.32 38.17 -26.18
N THR A 479 28.78 38.29 -27.43
CA THR A 479 28.42 37.32 -28.47
C THR A 479 28.75 35.93 -27.96
N PRO A 480 27.78 35.02 -27.90
CA PRO A 480 28.01 33.70 -27.33
C PRO A 480 29.03 32.93 -28.21
N LYS A 481 30.03 32.31 -27.59
CA LYS A 481 30.89 31.38 -28.28
C LYS A 481 30.15 30.08 -28.53
N VAL A 482 29.98 29.68 -29.78
CA VAL A 482 29.27 28.43 -30.16
C VAL A 482 30.29 27.32 -30.43
N ILE A 483 30.13 26.21 -29.74
CA ILE A 483 30.96 25.01 -29.92
C ILE A 483 30.09 23.91 -30.56
N ILE A 484 30.52 23.39 -31.70
CA ILE A 484 29.83 22.35 -32.46
C ILE A 484 30.61 21.03 -32.35
N PRO A 485 30.17 20.04 -31.58
CA PRO A 485 30.78 18.72 -31.61
C PRO A 485 30.39 18.00 -32.91
N ILE A 486 31.42 17.54 -33.66
CA ILE A 486 31.21 16.80 -34.90
C ILE A 486 31.88 15.43 -34.84
N SER A 487 31.25 14.42 -35.42
CA SER A 487 31.81 13.07 -35.61
C SER A 487 32.23 12.82 -37.08
N GLY A 488 32.01 13.79 -37.96
CA GLY A 488 32.29 13.72 -39.38
C GLY A 488 31.51 14.80 -40.14
N ILE A 489 31.78 14.99 -41.41
CA ILE A 489 31.17 16.03 -42.26
C ILE A 489 29.90 15.45 -42.91
N SER A 490 28.73 15.97 -42.56
CA SER A 490 27.43 15.52 -43.04
C SER A 490 26.48 16.70 -43.25
N LYS A 491 25.33 16.47 -43.90
CA LYS A 491 24.25 17.48 -44.01
C LYS A 491 23.77 18.02 -42.67
N VAL A 492 23.79 17.19 -41.62
CA VAL A 492 23.39 17.60 -40.26
C VAL A 492 24.40 18.60 -39.69
N VAL A 493 25.70 18.36 -39.92
CA VAL A 493 26.75 19.30 -39.50
C VAL A 493 26.62 20.62 -40.25
N ASP A 494 26.33 20.60 -41.57
CA ASP A 494 26.09 21.82 -42.35
C ASP A 494 24.89 22.62 -41.79
N GLN A 495 23.78 22.00 -41.50
CA GLN A 495 22.64 22.66 -40.86
C GLN A 495 22.99 23.22 -39.47
N SER A 496 23.82 22.51 -38.69
CA SER A 496 24.28 22.97 -37.37
C SER A 496 25.19 24.19 -37.51
N VAL A 497 26.08 24.21 -38.52
CA VAL A 497 26.94 25.36 -38.83
C VAL A 497 26.13 26.57 -39.27
N GLN A 498 25.12 26.38 -40.15
CA GLN A 498 24.23 27.47 -40.57
C GLN A 498 23.44 28.05 -39.38
N TYR A 499 22.95 27.20 -38.50
CA TYR A 499 22.28 27.64 -37.29
C TYR A 499 23.22 28.38 -36.34
N ALA A 500 24.45 27.87 -36.14
CA ALA A 500 25.47 28.54 -35.34
C ALA A 500 25.82 29.92 -35.87
N LYS A 501 25.97 30.08 -37.19
CA LYS A 501 26.20 31.38 -37.85
C LYS A 501 25.07 32.38 -37.66
N SER A 502 23.83 31.90 -37.41
CA SER A 502 22.72 32.81 -37.11
C SER A 502 22.73 33.34 -35.67
N ILE A 503 23.55 32.76 -34.78
CA ILE A 503 23.60 33.09 -33.35
C ILE A 503 24.89 33.83 -32.99
N SER A 504 26.03 33.48 -33.59
CA SER A 504 27.37 33.97 -33.24
C SER A 504 28.33 33.93 -34.39
N ASP A 505 29.26 34.89 -34.39
CA ASP A 505 30.41 34.91 -35.29
C ASP A 505 31.60 34.12 -34.72
N ASP A 506 31.64 33.85 -33.39
CA ASP A 506 32.68 33.06 -32.75
C ASP A 506 32.24 31.58 -32.66
N ILE A 507 32.53 30.81 -33.70
CA ILE A 507 32.16 29.40 -33.84
C ILE A 507 33.42 28.54 -33.87
N THR A 508 33.46 27.50 -33.04
CA THR A 508 34.53 26.48 -33.04
C THR A 508 33.91 25.09 -33.19
N ALA A 509 34.36 24.32 -34.19
CA ALA A 509 34.02 22.90 -34.29
C ALA A 509 35.01 22.05 -33.49
N ILE A 510 34.51 20.98 -32.82
CA ILE A 510 35.36 20.06 -32.06
C ILE A 510 35.10 18.63 -32.52
N THR A 511 36.17 17.89 -32.80
CA THR A 511 36.09 16.46 -33.11
C THR A 511 37.12 15.66 -32.33
N ILE A 512 36.83 14.37 -32.12
CA ILE A 512 37.76 13.41 -31.53
C ILE A 512 38.13 12.40 -32.62
N VAL A 513 39.43 12.19 -32.83
CA VAL A 513 39.94 11.18 -33.75
C VAL A 513 40.84 10.19 -33.02
N PHE A 514 40.85 8.95 -33.49
CA PHE A 514 41.60 7.85 -32.87
C PHE A 514 42.87 7.49 -33.62
N ALA A 515 43.09 8.07 -34.82
CA ALA A 515 44.29 7.84 -35.65
C ALA A 515 44.73 9.15 -36.31
N GLU A 516 46.03 9.37 -36.37
CA GLU A 516 46.65 10.58 -36.99
C GLU A 516 46.30 10.74 -38.49
N GLU A 517 46.11 9.62 -39.21
CA GLU A 517 45.72 9.64 -40.62
C GLU A 517 44.28 10.18 -40.84
N GLU A 518 43.38 10.04 -39.85
CA GLU A 518 42.02 10.57 -39.89
C GLU A 518 42.00 12.07 -39.61
N GLU A 519 42.92 12.57 -38.81
CA GLU A 519 43.04 13.99 -38.50
C GLU A 519 43.22 14.83 -39.78
N GLN A 520 44.21 14.47 -40.60
CA GLN A 520 44.50 15.23 -41.79
C GLN A 520 43.34 15.21 -42.80
N LYS A 521 42.67 14.05 -42.95
CA LYS A 521 41.52 13.91 -43.86
C LYS A 521 40.32 14.74 -43.43
N ILE A 522 40.03 14.81 -42.11
CA ILE A 522 38.93 15.60 -41.60
C ILE A 522 39.28 17.09 -41.70
N ARG A 523 40.51 17.48 -41.37
CA ARG A 523 41.01 18.85 -41.45
C ARG A 523 40.91 19.42 -42.87
N ASP A 524 41.37 18.67 -43.86
CA ASP A 524 41.34 19.10 -45.27
C ASP A 524 39.92 19.23 -45.82
N LYS A 525 39.05 18.28 -45.46
CA LYS A 525 37.63 18.36 -45.83
C LYS A 525 36.90 19.50 -45.14
N TRP A 526 37.22 19.79 -43.87
CA TRP A 526 36.59 20.84 -43.10
C TRP A 526 36.92 22.21 -43.66
N TYR A 527 38.20 22.55 -43.81
CA TYR A 527 38.61 23.88 -44.30
C TYR A 527 38.28 24.13 -45.77
N LYS A 528 38.03 23.06 -46.54
CA LYS A 528 37.48 23.18 -47.89
C LYS A 528 36.02 23.68 -47.90
N LEU A 529 35.25 23.36 -46.90
CA LEU A 529 33.83 23.71 -46.80
C LEU A 529 33.57 24.91 -45.86
N TYR A 530 34.36 25.04 -44.82
CA TYR A 530 34.21 26.05 -43.78
C TYR A 530 35.55 26.70 -43.41
N PRO A 531 36.13 27.52 -44.34
CA PRO A 531 37.45 28.11 -44.12
C PRO A 531 37.50 29.07 -42.93
N ASP A 532 36.34 29.67 -42.58
CA ASP A 532 36.22 30.70 -41.55
C ASP A 532 35.91 30.14 -40.15
N ILE A 533 35.76 28.80 -40.00
CA ILE A 533 35.39 28.18 -38.73
C ILE A 533 36.53 27.30 -38.21
N GLU A 534 37.05 27.65 -37.04
CA GLU A 534 38.10 26.89 -36.36
C GLU A 534 37.68 25.45 -36.09
N LEU A 535 38.51 24.48 -36.49
CA LEU A 535 38.34 23.07 -36.15
C LEU A 535 39.40 22.64 -35.12
N LYS A 536 38.93 22.31 -33.89
CA LYS A 536 39.77 21.70 -32.85
C LYS A 536 39.64 20.19 -32.90
N ILE A 537 40.76 19.50 -33.11
CA ILE A 537 40.84 18.05 -33.16
C ILE A 537 41.55 17.57 -31.90
N MET A 538 40.88 16.68 -31.15
CA MET A 538 41.45 16.01 -29.98
C MET A 538 41.82 14.59 -30.38
N ILE A 539 43.10 14.23 -30.24
CA ILE A 539 43.57 12.87 -30.49
C ILE A 539 43.48 12.09 -29.20
N HIS A 540 42.74 10.98 -29.22
CA HIS A 540 42.60 10.11 -28.06
C HIS A 540 43.50 8.88 -28.22
N HIS A 541 44.58 8.81 -27.44
CA HIS A 541 45.61 7.75 -27.52
C HIS A 541 45.30 6.49 -26.72
N HIS A 542 44.12 6.37 -26.09
CA HIS A 542 43.76 5.18 -25.33
C HIS A 542 42.61 4.39 -25.99
N ILE A 543 42.95 3.24 -26.54
CA ILE A 543 42.03 2.17 -26.88
C ILE A 543 41.62 1.52 -25.55
N LEU A 544 40.33 1.57 -25.23
CA LEU A 544 39.73 0.71 -24.20
C LEU A 544 39.46 -0.68 -24.75
#